data_a95f6aee2bb34f3603a9e2ee4908df6f
#
_entry.id   a95f6aee2bb34f3603a9e2ee4908df6f
#
_cell.length_a   1.000
_cell.length_b   1.000
_cell.length_c   1.000
_cell.angle_alpha   90.00
_cell.angle_beta   90.00
_cell.angle_gamma   90.00
#
_symmetry.space_group_name_H-M   'P 1'
#
loop_
_entity.id
_entity.type
_entity.pdbx_description
1 polymer ?
#
loop_
_entity_poly.entity_id
_entity_poly.type
_entity_poly.pdbx_seq_one_letter_code
_entity_poly.pdbx_strand_id
1 'polypeptide(L)'
;MGKTRPTHWPMSQFPVVDDCLWIGGMPLTQLAARVGQTPFYAYERRLLDQKMALLRGALPPAIELHYAVKANPMPAVVQHMAGLVDGLDVASLGELRVALDSGTNPSRISFAGPGKRPVELTAAIAAGITVNLESPGELETLARLGQAQGRRPQVAVRINPDFELKTSGMKMGGGPKPFGVDAEQVPALLRRIGE
;
A
#
# COMPACT_ATOMS: atom_id res chain seq x y z
N MET A 1 -10.43 39.38 -3.04
CA MET A 1 -9.55 38.43 -2.31
C MET A 1 -8.91 37.52 -3.33
N GLY A 2 -7.64 37.72 -3.65
CA GLY A 2 -6.91 36.86 -4.59
C GLY A 2 -6.73 35.50 -3.96
N LYS A 3 -7.13 34.44 -4.69
CA LYS A 3 -6.82 33.05 -4.29
C LYS A 3 -5.30 32.92 -4.30
N THR A 4 -4.69 32.74 -3.11
CA THR A 4 -3.28 32.38 -3.01
C THR A 4 -3.08 31.07 -3.77
N ARG A 5 -2.13 31.08 -4.74
CA ARG A 5 -1.76 29.84 -5.44
C ARG A 5 -1.26 28.84 -4.41
N PRO A 6 -1.64 27.54 -4.51
CA PRO A 6 -1.11 26.53 -3.60
C PRO A 6 0.42 26.53 -3.70
N THR A 7 1.08 26.65 -2.56
CA THR A 7 2.53 26.54 -2.47
C THR A 7 2.90 25.08 -2.55
N HIS A 8 3.63 24.67 -3.58
CA HIS A 8 4.16 23.32 -3.68
C HIS A 8 5.23 23.10 -2.61
N TRP A 9 5.33 21.86 -2.12
CA TRP A 9 6.42 21.48 -1.24
C TRP A 9 7.77 21.75 -1.93
N PRO A 10 8.76 22.36 -1.25
CA PRO A 10 10.05 22.63 -1.87
C PRO A 10 10.74 21.34 -2.28
N MET A 11 11.31 21.33 -3.49
CA MET A 11 12.09 20.21 -4.03
C MET A 11 13.58 20.33 -3.65
N SER A 12 13.86 20.70 -2.41
CA SER A 12 15.22 20.94 -1.90
C SER A 12 16.13 19.68 -1.93
N GLN A 13 15.53 18.50 -2.08
CA GLN A 13 16.25 17.23 -2.24
C GLN A 13 16.94 17.08 -3.59
N PHE A 14 16.55 17.88 -4.59
CA PHE A 14 17.16 17.90 -5.92
C PHE A 14 17.99 19.18 -6.09
N PRO A 15 19.31 19.09 -6.26
CA PRO A 15 20.14 20.28 -6.47
C PRO A 15 19.85 20.93 -7.82
N VAL A 16 19.98 22.25 -7.86
CA VAL A 16 20.01 23.04 -9.10
C VAL A 16 21.43 23.50 -9.32
N VAL A 17 22.02 23.13 -10.46
CA VAL A 17 23.37 23.52 -10.86
C VAL A 17 23.26 24.07 -12.29
N ASP A 18 23.83 25.25 -12.54
CA ASP A 18 23.79 25.94 -13.82
C ASP A 18 22.37 26.02 -14.41
N ASP A 19 21.42 26.48 -13.60
CA ASP A 19 19.98 26.60 -13.94
C ASP A 19 19.30 25.25 -14.35
N CYS A 20 19.93 24.12 -14.11
CA CYS A 20 19.40 22.81 -14.41
C CYS A 20 19.17 21.98 -13.15
N LEU A 21 18.00 21.37 -13.02
CA LEU A 21 17.68 20.41 -11.96
C LEU A 21 18.50 19.14 -12.17
N TRP A 22 19.08 18.61 -11.09
CA TRP A 22 19.83 17.35 -11.10
C TRP A 22 19.04 16.26 -10.39
N ILE A 23 18.95 15.08 -11.03
CA ILE A 23 18.28 13.91 -10.49
C ILE A 23 19.20 12.70 -10.65
N GLY A 24 19.45 11.96 -9.58
CA GLY A 24 20.30 10.78 -9.61
C GLY A 24 21.74 11.08 -10.06
N GLY A 25 22.24 12.29 -9.78
CA GLY A 25 23.60 12.70 -10.13
C GLY A 25 23.80 13.14 -11.58
N MET A 26 22.71 13.41 -12.33
CA MET A 26 22.79 13.93 -13.70
C MET A 26 21.82 15.08 -13.96
N PRO A 27 22.14 16.00 -14.89
CA PRO A 27 21.24 17.06 -15.32
C PRO A 27 19.93 16.48 -15.88
N LEU A 28 18.79 17.11 -15.56
CA LEU A 28 17.49 16.71 -16.05
C LEU A 28 17.39 16.67 -17.59
N THR A 29 18.09 17.59 -18.27
CA THR A 29 18.19 17.63 -19.73
C THR A 29 18.85 16.37 -20.30
N GLN A 30 19.91 15.89 -19.66
CA GLN A 30 20.59 14.64 -20.05
C GLN A 30 19.69 13.44 -19.76
N LEU A 31 18.97 13.43 -18.62
CA LEU A 31 18.02 12.38 -18.29
C LEU A 31 16.92 12.30 -19.32
N ALA A 32 16.32 13.45 -19.70
CA ALA A 32 15.29 13.52 -20.73
C ALA A 32 15.79 13.00 -22.10
N ALA A 33 17.01 13.36 -22.48
CA ALA A 33 17.63 12.86 -23.72
C ALA A 33 17.81 11.33 -23.70
N ARG A 34 18.17 10.74 -22.53
CA ARG A 34 18.32 9.29 -22.38
C ARG A 34 16.98 8.55 -22.43
N VAL A 35 15.92 9.13 -21.84
CA VAL A 35 14.57 8.56 -21.90
C VAL A 35 13.98 8.66 -23.30
N GLY A 36 14.33 9.70 -24.05
CA GLY A 36 13.92 9.93 -25.42
C GLY A 36 12.49 10.42 -25.63
N GLN A 37 11.73 10.62 -24.55
CA GLN A 37 10.36 11.16 -24.60
C GLN A 37 10.00 11.90 -23.32
N THR A 38 9.03 12.82 -23.43
CA THR A 38 8.40 13.53 -22.31
C THR A 38 6.88 13.48 -22.46
N PRO A 39 6.08 13.49 -21.36
CA PRO A 39 6.51 13.49 -19.96
C PRO A 39 6.97 12.12 -19.46
N PHE A 40 7.77 12.09 -18.37
CA PHE A 40 8.15 10.87 -17.67
C PHE A 40 8.29 11.11 -16.17
N TYR A 41 8.22 10.05 -15.36
CA TYR A 41 8.51 10.08 -13.94
C TYR A 41 9.95 9.60 -13.67
N ALA A 42 10.69 10.37 -12.87
CA ALA A 42 12.03 10.00 -12.43
C ALA A 42 12.02 9.66 -10.94
N TYR A 43 12.51 8.48 -10.59
CA TYR A 43 12.64 8.01 -9.21
C TYR A 43 14.12 7.89 -8.86
N GLU A 44 14.56 8.57 -7.79
CA GLU A 44 15.90 8.47 -7.29
C GLU A 44 15.93 7.56 -6.06
N ARG A 45 16.62 6.42 -6.15
CA ARG A 45 16.73 5.44 -5.08
C ARG A 45 17.19 6.04 -3.76
N ARG A 46 18.23 6.87 -3.80
CA ARG A 46 18.81 7.52 -2.62
C ARG A 46 17.76 8.29 -1.82
N LEU A 47 16.79 8.92 -2.48
CA LEU A 47 15.71 9.63 -1.79
C LEU A 47 14.73 8.68 -1.10
N LEU A 48 14.48 7.51 -1.68
CA LEU A 48 13.68 6.46 -1.02
C LEU A 48 14.42 5.97 0.24
N ASP A 49 15.72 5.66 0.12
CA ASP A 49 16.55 5.24 1.24
C ASP A 49 16.57 6.28 2.37
N GLN A 50 16.81 7.55 2.03
CA GLN A 50 16.81 8.66 2.98
C GLN A 50 15.45 8.84 3.67
N LYS A 51 14.34 8.73 2.93
CA LYS A 51 13.00 8.82 3.52
C LYS A 51 12.74 7.68 4.48
N MET A 52 13.14 6.47 4.13
CA MET A 52 13.00 5.30 5.00
C MET A 52 13.86 5.43 6.27
N ALA A 53 15.12 5.87 6.13
CA ALA A 53 15.99 6.13 7.28
C ALA A 53 15.42 7.20 8.22
N LEU A 54 14.85 8.28 7.66
CA LEU A 54 14.17 9.33 8.44
C LEU A 54 12.98 8.78 9.22
N LEU A 55 12.11 7.97 8.57
CA LEU A 55 10.95 7.36 9.22
C LEU A 55 11.39 6.39 10.33
N ARG A 56 12.36 5.54 10.07
CA ARG A 56 12.89 4.61 11.07
C ARG A 56 13.50 5.33 12.27
N GLY A 57 14.21 6.43 12.04
CA GLY A 57 14.79 7.24 13.11
C GLY A 57 13.77 8.01 13.96
N ALA A 58 12.59 8.29 13.41
CA ALA A 58 11.52 9.02 14.08
C ALA A 58 10.48 8.12 14.78
N LEU A 59 10.39 6.84 14.39
CA LEU A 59 9.39 5.89 14.89
C LEU A 59 10.01 4.97 15.96
N PRO A 60 9.22 4.57 16.98
CA PRO A 60 9.62 3.52 17.90
C PRO A 60 9.98 2.22 17.15
N PRO A 61 10.98 1.45 17.59
CA PRO A 61 11.41 0.21 16.92
C PRO A 61 10.31 -0.85 16.77
N ALA A 62 9.28 -0.82 17.62
CA ALA A 62 8.14 -1.74 17.56
C ALA A 62 7.15 -1.42 16.45
N ILE A 63 7.28 -0.26 15.76
CA ILE A 63 6.40 0.11 14.64
C ILE A 63 6.91 -0.52 13.36
N GLU A 64 6.14 -1.43 12.79
CA GLU A 64 6.41 -1.99 11.47
C GLU A 64 5.98 -1.00 10.37
N LEU A 65 6.82 -0.87 9.33
CA LEU A 65 6.55 -0.03 8.16
C LEU A 65 6.20 -0.93 6.98
N HIS A 66 5.04 -0.68 6.38
CA HIS A 66 4.61 -1.35 5.17
C HIS A 66 4.60 -0.39 3.98
N TYR A 67 5.01 -0.88 2.82
CA TYR A 67 4.90 -0.13 1.57
C TYR A 67 3.59 -0.47 0.86
N ALA A 68 2.75 0.54 0.67
CA ALA A 68 1.53 0.41 -0.14
C ALA A 68 1.89 0.37 -1.63
N VAL A 69 1.86 -0.82 -2.23
CA VAL A 69 2.32 -1.07 -3.62
C VAL A 69 1.59 -0.21 -4.64
N LYS A 70 0.32 0.13 -4.39
CA LYS A 70 -0.48 1.05 -5.25
C LYS A 70 0.13 2.43 -5.44
N ALA A 71 1.05 2.87 -4.56
CA ALA A 71 1.73 4.17 -4.70
C ALA A 71 2.64 4.19 -5.93
N ASN A 72 3.35 3.09 -6.20
CA ASN A 72 4.06 2.81 -7.44
C ASN A 72 4.31 1.31 -7.58
N PRO A 73 3.53 0.60 -8.43
CA PRO A 73 3.64 -0.84 -8.60
C PRO A 73 4.77 -1.27 -9.55
N MET A 74 5.65 -0.35 -9.97
CA MET A 74 6.80 -0.69 -10.82
C MET A 74 7.68 -1.74 -10.13
N PRO A 75 7.95 -2.92 -10.73
CA PRO A 75 8.68 -4.00 -10.08
C PRO A 75 10.02 -3.58 -9.47
N ALA A 76 10.79 -2.73 -10.16
CA ALA A 76 12.06 -2.23 -9.65
C ALA A 76 11.93 -1.36 -8.38
N VAL A 77 10.83 -0.60 -8.25
CA VAL A 77 10.54 0.18 -7.05
C VAL A 77 10.08 -0.73 -5.93
N VAL A 78 9.17 -1.66 -6.22
CA VAL A 78 8.65 -2.61 -5.20
C VAL A 78 9.78 -3.48 -4.67
N GLN A 79 10.65 -4.02 -5.51
CA GLN A 79 11.80 -4.81 -5.11
C GLN A 79 12.77 -4.00 -4.23
N HIS A 80 13.02 -2.73 -4.58
CA HIS A 80 13.85 -1.86 -3.77
C HIS A 80 13.22 -1.59 -2.40
N MET A 81 11.93 -1.23 -2.38
CA MET A 81 11.20 -0.98 -1.14
C MET A 81 11.09 -2.23 -0.26
N ALA A 82 10.92 -3.42 -0.83
CA ALA A 82 10.88 -4.69 -0.09
C ALA A 82 12.14 -4.93 0.76
N GLY A 83 13.29 -4.39 0.34
CA GLY A 83 14.53 -4.43 1.13
C GLY A 83 14.61 -3.39 2.26
N LEU A 84 13.67 -2.43 2.34
CA LEU A 84 13.69 -1.30 3.28
C LEU A 84 12.55 -1.34 4.31
N VAL A 85 11.47 -2.06 4.01
CA VAL A 85 10.24 -2.11 4.82
C VAL A 85 10.04 -3.48 5.48
N ASP A 86 9.11 -3.57 6.42
CA ASP A 86 8.79 -4.81 7.13
C ASP A 86 7.75 -5.65 6.36
N GLY A 87 6.94 -5.02 5.51
CA GLY A 87 5.93 -5.72 4.72
C GLY A 87 5.41 -4.90 3.54
N LEU A 88 4.54 -5.51 2.75
CA LEU A 88 3.92 -4.89 1.58
C LEU A 88 2.40 -4.96 1.69
N ASP A 89 1.71 -3.87 1.32
CA ASP A 89 0.26 -3.84 1.23
C ASP A 89 -0.16 -3.75 -0.23
N VAL A 90 -0.99 -4.70 -0.66
CA VAL A 90 -1.51 -4.79 -2.04
C VAL A 90 -3.01 -4.54 -2.10
N ALA A 91 -3.49 -4.08 -3.26
CA ALA A 91 -4.90 -3.78 -3.49
C ALA A 91 -5.44 -4.42 -4.79
N SER A 92 -4.65 -5.26 -5.47
CA SER A 92 -5.05 -5.99 -6.68
C SER A 92 -4.21 -7.24 -6.89
N LEU A 93 -4.69 -8.16 -7.74
CA LEU A 93 -3.92 -9.35 -8.14
C LEU A 93 -2.61 -8.98 -8.87
N GLY A 94 -2.61 -7.90 -9.65
CA GLY A 94 -1.40 -7.42 -10.31
C GLY A 94 -0.33 -7.00 -9.31
N GLU A 95 -0.74 -6.22 -8.31
CA GLU A 95 0.16 -5.81 -7.21
C GLU A 95 0.63 -7.01 -6.38
N LEU A 96 -0.26 -7.98 -6.11
CA LEU A 96 0.11 -9.21 -5.39
C LEU A 96 1.23 -9.98 -6.11
N ARG A 97 1.14 -10.12 -7.44
CA ARG A 97 2.18 -10.78 -8.23
C ARG A 97 3.51 -10.06 -8.10
N VAL A 98 3.52 -8.74 -8.27
CA VAL A 98 4.74 -7.94 -8.12
C VAL A 98 5.32 -8.03 -6.70
N ALA A 99 4.47 -8.06 -5.68
CA ALA A 99 4.90 -8.22 -4.29
C ALA A 99 5.54 -9.59 -4.04
N LEU A 100 4.96 -10.68 -4.57
CA LEU A 100 5.54 -12.03 -4.48
C LEU A 100 6.86 -12.13 -5.25
N ASP A 101 6.92 -11.56 -6.45
CA ASP A 101 8.13 -11.55 -7.31
C ASP A 101 9.28 -10.75 -6.67
N SER A 102 9.00 -9.83 -5.73
CA SER A 102 10.04 -9.11 -4.98
C SER A 102 10.79 -9.98 -3.97
N GLY A 103 10.34 -11.22 -3.73
CA GLY A 103 10.90 -12.11 -2.72
C GLY A 103 10.43 -11.83 -1.29
N THR A 104 9.49 -10.92 -1.10
CA THR A 104 8.91 -10.66 0.23
C THR A 104 8.21 -11.91 0.77
N ASN A 105 8.47 -12.24 2.03
CA ASN A 105 7.80 -13.37 2.68
C ASN A 105 6.27 -13.15 2.64
N PRO A 106 5.48 -14.12 2.14
CA PRO A 106 4.02 -13.98 2.07
C PRO A 106 3.35 -13.60 3.40
N SER A 107 3.88 -14.03 4.54
CA SER A 107 3.37 -13.64 5.86
C SER A 107 3.50 -12.14 6.17
N ARG A 108 4.27 -11.41 5.38
CA ARG A 108 4.50 -9.96 5.46
C ARG A 108 3.76 -9.20 4.35
N ILE A 109 2.86 -9.85 3.63
CA ILE A 109 2.03 -9.23 2.60
C ILE A 109 0.58 -9.20 3.08
N SER A 110 -0.08 -8.05 2.97
CA SER A 110 -1.51 -7.91 3.22
C SER A 110 -2.26 -7.43 1.98
N PHE A 111 -3.51 -7.88 1.83
CA PHE A 111 -4.38 -7.50 0.72
C PHE A 111 -5.60 -6.75 1.25
N ALA A 112 -5.69 -5.45 0.96
CA ALA A 112 -6.79 -4.58 1.36
C ALA A 112 -7.64 -4.12 0.17
N GLY A 113 -8.87 -3.69 0.46
CA GLY A 113 -9.82 -3.14 -0.52
C GLY A 113 -11.15 -3.89 -0.52
N PRO A 114 -12.28 -3.16 -0.71
CA PRO A 114 -13.63 -3.72 -0.60
C PRO A 114 -14.10 -4.46 -1.86
N GLY A 115 -13.35 -4.39 -2.95
CA GLY A 115 -13.72 -4.93 -4.25
C GLY A 115 -12.91 -6.18 -4.68
N LYS A 116 -12.35 -6.95 -3.74
CA LYS A 116 -11.59 -8.16 -4.06
C LYS A 116 -12.46 -9.20 -4.75
N ARG A 117 -12.06 -9.63 -5.94
CA ARG A 117 -12.78 -10.63 -6.73
C ARG A 117 -12.41 -12.06 -6.28
N PRO A 118 -13.27 -13.07 -6.51
CA PRO A 118 -12.98 -14.45 -6.14
C PRO A 118 -11.62 -14.96 -6.64
N VAL A 119 -11.20 -14.60 -7.85
CA VAL A 119 -9.89 -14.99 -8.41
C VAL A 119 -8.72 -14.38 -7.63
N GLU A 120 -8.88 -13.17 -7.10
CA GLU A 120 -7.88 -12.49 -6.28
C GLU A 120 -7.79 -13.12 -4.89
N LEU A 121 -8.94 -13.43 -4.28
CA LEU A 121 -9.01 -14.14 -3.00
C LEU A 121 -8.42 -15.56 -3.12
N THR A 122 -8.71 -16.27 -4.22
CA THR A 122 -8.11 -17.58 -4.52
C THR A 122 -6.59 -17.50 -4.54
N ALA A 123 -6.03 -16.50 -5.23
CA ALA A 123 -4.58 -16.30 -5.29
C ALA A 123 -3.98 -15.91 -3.93
N ALA A 124 -4.67 -15.06 -3.17
CA ALA A 124 -4.24 -14.65 -1.82
C ALA A 124 -4.17 -15.85 -0.85
N ILE A 125 -5.19 -16.72 -0.88
CA ILE A 125 -5.21 -17.96 -0.07
C ILE A 125 -4.07 -18.88 -0.50
N ALA A 126 -3.88 -19.09 -1.80
CA ALA A 126 -2.82 -19.95 -2.33
C ALA A 126 -1.43 -19.44 -1.92
N ALA A 127 -1.22 -18.12 -1.94
CA ALA A 127 0.03 -17.50 -1.52
C ALA A 127 0.23 -17.49 0.01
N GLY A 128 -0.83 -17.65 0.81
CA GLY A 128 -0.74 -17.63 2.28
C GLY A 128 -0.54 -16.23 2.88
N ILE A 129 -1.00 -15.20 2.18
CA ILE A 129 -0.94 -13.81 2.64
C ILE A 129 -2.12 -13.46 3.55
N THR A 130 -2.04 -12.34 4.27
CA THR A 130 -3.15 -11.83 5.08
C THR A 130 -4.16 -11.08 4.22
N VAL A 131 -5.45 -11.45 4.31
CA VAL A 131 -6.54 -10.73 3.64
C VAL A 131 -7.27 -9.85 4.65
N ASN A 132 -7.30 -8.55 4.39
CA ASN A 132 -8.09 -7.59 5.19
C ASN A 132 -9.56 -7.71 4.80
N LEU A 133 -10.39 -8.22 5.70
CA LEU A 133 -11.83 -8.35 5.52
C LEU A 133 -12.50 -6.97 5.56
N GLU A 134 -13.26 -6.69 4.52
CA GLU A 134 -13.99 -5.42 4.37
C GLU A 134 -15.52 -5.60 4.50
N SER A 135 -16.00 -6.85 4.52
CA SER A 135 -17.42 -7.16 4.69
C SER A 135 -17.67 -8.60 5.19
N PRO A 136 -18.83 -8.89 5.82
CA PRO A 136 -19.21 -10.27 6.15
C PRO A 136 -19.32 -11.19 4.93
N GLY A 137 -19.81 -10.69 3.79
CA GLY A 137 -19.92 -11.49 2.56
C GLY A 137 -18.58 -11.91 1.98
N GLU A 138 -17.53 -11.12 2.23
CA GLU A 138 -16.17 -11.50 1.85
C GLU A 138 -15.65 -12.65 2.71
N LEU A 139 -15.98 -12.68 4.02
CA LEU A 139 -15.64 -13.80 4.89
C LEU A 139 -16.24 -15.12 4.38
N GLU A 140 -17.52 -15.14 4.02
CA GLU A 140 -18.18 -16.34 3.48
C GLU A 140 -17.53 -16.80 2.16
N THR A 141 -17.13 -15.85 1.33
CA THR A 141 -16.42 -16.17 0.08
C THR A 141 -15.05 -16.78 0.37
N LEU A 142 -14.28 -16.20 1.32
CA LEU A 142 -12.98 -16.72 1.73
C LEU A 142 -13.08 -18.10 2.37
N ALA A 143 -14.07 -18.35 3.23
CA ALA A 143 -14.30 -19.64 3.86
C ALA A 143 -14.54 -20.73 2.81
N ARG A 144 -15.44 -20.48 1.85
CA ARG A 144 -15.73 -21.40 0.74
C ARG A 144 -14.50 -21.67 -0.14
N LEU A 145 -13.75 -20.62 -0.48
CA LEU A 145 -12.54 -20.75 -1.33
C LEU A 145 -11.41 -21.45 -0.55
N GLY A 146 -11.26 -21.18 0.73
CA GLY A 146 -10.30 -21.86 1.60
C GLY A 146 -10.59 -23.36 1.71
N GLN A 147 -11.85 -23.71 1.93
CA GLN A 147 -12.29 -25.12 1.96
C GLN A 147 -12.00 -25.81 0.63
N ALA A 148 -12.28 -25.19 -0.50
CA ALA A 148 -12.02 -25.74 -1.84
C ALA A 148 -10.51 -25.97 -2.09
N GLN A 149 -9.64 -25.20 -1.45
CA GLN A 149 -8.18 -25.34 -1.56
C GLN A 149 -7.57 -26.22 -0.44
N GLY A 150 -8.36 -26.67 0.54
CA GLY A 150 -7.84 -27.35 1.73
C GLY A 150 -6.90 -26.45 2.56
N ARG A 151 -7.12 -25.13 2.56
CA ARG A 151 -6.30 -24.14 3.25
C ARG A 151 -7.15 -23.25 4.15
N ARG A 152 -6.62 -22.90 5.33
CA ARG A 152 -7.23 -21.90 6.20
C ARG A 152 -6.69 -20.52 5.83
N PRO A 153 -7.56 -19.57 5.36
CA PRO A 153 -7.11 -18.22 5.02
C PRO A 153 -6.61 -17.46 6.25
N GLN A 154 -5.56 -16.66 6.08
CA GLN A 154 -5.13 -15.67 7.07
C GLN A 154 -5.94 -14.40 6.88
N VAL A 155 -6.59 -13.91 7.94
CA VAL A 155 -7.47 -12.74 7.84
C VAL A 155 -7.19 -11.71 8.92
N ALA A 156 -7.39 -10.43 8.58
CA ALA A 156 -7.48 -9.31 9.50
C ALA A 156 -8.80 -8.59 9.26
N VAL A 157 -9.48 -8.14 10.31
CA VAL A 157 -10.74 -7.39 10.16
C VAL A 157 -10.44 -5.92 10.08
N ARG A 158 -10.84 -5.28 8.97
CA ARG A 158 -10.82 -3.82 8.87
C ARG A 158 -12.08 -3.26 9.52
N ILE A 159 -11.89 -2.54 10.61
CA ILE A 159 -12.99 -1.96 11.39
C ILE A 159 -13.27 -0.54 10.89
N ASN A 160 -14.54 -0.26 10.59
CA ASN A 160 -15.04 1.09 10.36
C ASN A 160 -15.53 1.63 11.72
N PRO A 161 -14.82 2.60 12.35
CA PRO A 161 -15.23 3.16 13.62
C PRO A 161 -16.44 4.08 13.45
N ASP A 162 -17.22 4.26 14.51
CA ASP A 162 -18.40 5.13 14.56
C ASP A 162 -18.10 6.63 14.68
N PHE A 163 -16.82 7.01 14.75
CA PHE A 163 -16.37 8.40 14.84
C PHE A 163 -15.64 8.87 13.57
N GLU A 164 -15.79 10.16 13.26
CA GLU A 164 -15.08 10.81 12.16
C GLU A 164 -13.80 11.51 12.63
N LEU A 165 -12.69 11.30 11.90
CA LEU A 165 -11.50 12.14 12.02
C LEU A 165 -11.68 13.39 11.14
N LYS A 166 -11.91 14.55 11.79
CA LYS A 166 -12.17 15.83 11.07
C LYS A 166 -10.99 16.38 10.29
N THR A 167 -9.78 15.84 10.52
CA THR A 167 -8.52 16.34 9.94
C THR A 167 -8.03 15.54 8.73
N SER A 168 -8.68 14.43 8.37
CA SER A 168 -8.27 13.63 7.21
C SER A 168 -8.96 14.13 5.94
N GLY A 169 -8.21 14.28 4.85
CA GLY A 169 -8.74 14.69 3.55
C GLY A 169 -9.71 13.68 2.92
N MET A 170 -9.71 12.42 3.39
CA MET A 170 -10.63 11.36 2.97
C MET A 170 -11.41 10.85 4.18
N LYS A 171 -12.74 10.95 4.11
CA LYS A 171 -13.64 10.46 5.16
C LYS A 171 -13.77 8.92 5.05
N MET A 172 -13.01 8.20 5.89
CA MET A 172 -12.98 6.73 5.91
C MET A 172 -13.69 6.11 7.12
N GLY A 173 -14.23 6.92 8.04
CA GLY A 173 -14.99 6.51 9.22
C GLY A 173 -16.23 7.35 9.43
N GLY A 174 -17.11 6.98 10.38
CA GLY A 174 -18.32 7.67 10.73
C GLY A 174 -19.49 7.39 9.77
N GLY A 175 -20.40 6.50 10.16
CA GLY A 175 -21.53 6.02 9.37
C GLY A 175 -21.16 5.04 8.25
N PRO A 176 -22.14 4.54 7.47
CA PRO A 176 -21.91 3.53 6.43
C PRO A 176 -20.87 3.99 5.40
N LYS A 177 -19.83 3.18 5.19
CA LYS A 177 -18.75 3.42 4.24
C LYS A 177 -18.50 2.17 3.40
N PRO A 178 -17.93 2.30 2.18
CA PRO A 178 -17.57 1.14 1.37
C PRO A 178 -16.34 0.40 1.92
N PHE A 179 -15.68 0.92 2.98
CA PHE A 179 -14.46 0.40 3.55
C PHE A 179 -14.67 -0.09 4.97
N GLY A 180 -14.36 -1.38 5.20
CA GLY A 180 -14.39 -1.98 6.53
C GLY A 180 -15.78 -2.40 7.00
N VAL A 181 -15.77 -3.14 8.09
CA VAL A 181 -16.96 -3.63 8.80
C VAL A 181 -17.29 -2.66 9.93
N ASP A 182 -18.56 -2.26 10.06
CA ASP A 182 -19.00 -1.36 11.11
C ASP A 182 -18.71 -1.97 12.50
N ALA A 183 -18.27 -1.12 13.44
CA ALA A 183 -17.76 -1.56 14.73
C ALA A 183 -18.72 -2.50 15.50
N GLU A 184 -20.03 -2.27 15.41
CA GLU A 184 -21.06 -3.09 16.05
C GLU A 184 -21.16 -4.51 15.48
N GLN A 185 -20.76 -4.73 14.22
CA GLN A 185 -20.79 -6.03 13.56
C GLN A 185 -19.54 -6.87 13.85
N VAL A 186 -18.45 -6.24 14.30
CA VAL A 186 -17.15 -6.89 14.51
C VAL A 186 -17.21 -8.06 15.49
N PRO A 187 -17.91 -7.97 16.66
CA PRO A 187 -17.96 -9.10 17.59
C PRO A 187 -18.63 -10.35 16.99
N ALA A 188 -19.67 -10.17 16.15
CA ALA A 188 -20.30 -11.28 15.46
C ALA A 188 -19.40 -11.89 14.40
N LEU A 189 -18.68 -11.03 13.64
CA LEU A 189 -17.73 -11.46 12.61
C LEU A 189 -16.54 -12.25 13.21
N LEU A 190 -16.01 -11.80 14.34
CA LEU A 190 -14.92 -12.49 15.03
C LEU A 190 -15.32 -13.88 15.54
N ARG A 191 -16.55 -14.05 16.06
CA ARG A 191 -17.09 -15.37 16.43
C ARG A 191 -17.12 -16.28 15.21
N ARG A 192 -17.63 -15.78 14.08
CA ARG A 192 -17.74 -16.54 12.83
C ARG A 192 -16.38 -16.94 12.24
N ILE A 193 -15.33 -16.13 12.44
CA ILE A 193 -13.95 -16.46 12.05
C ILE A 193 -13.38 -17.61 12.90
N GLY A 194 -13.81 -17.72 14.16
CA GLY A 194 -13.35 -18.77 15.09
C GLY A 194 -13.95 -20.15 14.84
N GLU A 195 -15.08 -20.23 14.12
CA GLU A 195 -15.75 -21.48 13.70
C GLU A 195 -15.03 -22.13 12.51
#